data_483499ba0f69aa0da4dbf5d7119e7e53
#
_entry.id   483499ba0f69aa0da4dbf5d7119e7e53
#
_cell.length_a   1.000
_cell.length_b   1.000
_cell.length_c   1.000
_cell.angle_alpha   90.00
_cell.angle_beta   90.00
_cell.angle_gamma   90.00
#
_symmetry.space_group_name_H-M   'P 1'
#
loop_
_entity.id
_entity.type
_entity.pdbx_description
1 polymer ?
#
loop_
_entity_poly.entity_id
_entity_poly.type
_entity_poly.pdbx_seq_one_letter_code
_entity_poly.pdbx_strand_id
1 'polypeptide(L)'
;IQLAGYYCYYEDPNPDAEYWYTQLLADAVPLAARLGVVMGIENVDGDDVTSLTKAMEFVDAVDSPYLQLYPDLGNIAEQGLDPGVELAAGRGHMVAMHAKDVRPGEPRRVEMGAGVVDWDRSFELLAAQGWSGRLMIEMWNDDVPDSLSRCAVARTFIEGRAASAGIAIVAP
;
A
#
# COMPACT_ATOMS: atom_id res chain seq x y z
N ILE A 1 9.30 -8.14 -0.74
CA ILE A 1 9.18 -7.55 -2.09
C ILE A 1 7.77 -7.00 -2.23
N GLN A 2 7.63 -5.71 -2.63
CA GLN A 2 6.35 -5.13 -3.02
C GLN A 2 6.04 -5.55 -4.46
N LEU A 3 4.79 -5.92 -4.69
CA LEU A 3 4.22 -6.23 -6.00
C LEU A 3 3.11 -5.22 -6.28
N ALA A 4 3.30 -4.37 -7.28
CA ALA A 4 2.21 -3.49 -7.71
C ALA A 4 1.05 -4.32 -8.26
N GLY A 5 -0.15 -4.01 -7.84
CA GLY A 5 -1.37 -4.76 -8.16
C GLY A 5 -1.90 -4.48 -9.57
N TYR A 6 -1.00 -4.35 -10.54
CA TYR A 6 -1.36 -4.22 -11.96
C TYR A 6 -1.16 -5.53 -12.68
N TYR A 7 -2.19 -6.03 -13.36
CA TYR A 7 -2.09 -7.19 -14.25
C TYR A 7 -2.35 -6.86 -15.73
N CYS A 8 -2.74 -5.61 -16.04
CA CYS A 8 -2.86 -5.05 -17.40
C CYS A 8 -2.11 -3.72 -17.53
N TYR A 9 -0.90 -3.62 -16.99
CA TYR A 9 -0.14 -2.36 -16.91
C TYR A 9 0.33 -1.90 -18.29
N TYR A 10 -0.20 -0.74 -18.75
CA TYR A 10 0.05 -0.16 -20.07
C TYR A 10 -0.29 -1.05 -21.27
N GLU A 11 -1.14 -2.05 -21.08
CA GLU A 11 -1.62 -2.95 -22.15
C GLU A 11 -3.14 -2.83 -22.30
N ASP A 12 -3.66 -3.32 -23.41
CA ASP A 12 -5.10 -3.42 -23.60
C ASP A 12 -5.71 -4.39 -22.57
N PRO A 13 -6.92 -4.10 -22.06
CA PRO A 13 -7.58 -4.99 -21.10
C PRO A 13 -7.69 -6.42 -21.65
N ASN A 14 -7.23 -7.39 -20.84
CA ASN A 14 -7.32 -8.80 -21.15
C ASN A 14 -8.27 -9.47 -20.14
N PRO A 15 -9.38 -10.08 -20.60
CA PRO A 15 -10.36 -10.68 -19.69
C PRO A 15 -9.78 -11.85 -18.87
N ASP A 16 -8.67 -12.46 -19.30
CA ASP A 16 -8.02 -13.55 -18.60
C ASP A 16 -6.86 -13.07 -17.69
N ALA A 17 -6.56 -11.76 -17.65
CA ALA A 17 -5.39 -11.22 -16.96
C ALA A 17 -5.41 -11.52 -15.47
N GLU A 18 -6.55 -11.39 -14.80
CA GLU A 18 -6.71 -11.70 -13.37
C GLU A 18 -6.43 -13.18 -13.07
N TYR A 19 -6.92 -14.07 -13.92
CA TYR A 19 -6.62 -15.50 -13.82
C TYR A 19 -5.11 -15.77 -13.94
N TRP A 20 -4.47 -15.20 -14.95
CA TRP A 20 -3.03 -15.37 -15.14
C TRP A 20 -2.21 -14.74 -14.01
N TYR A 21 -2.63 -13.58 -13.50
CA TYR A 21 -1.99 -12.97 -12.34
C TYR A 21 -2.02 -13.90 -11.13
N THR A 22 -3.17 -14.52 -10.84
CA THR A 22 -3.30 -15.52 -9.77
C THR A 22 -2.37 -16.72 -9.98
N GLN A 23 -2.29 -17.27 -11.21
CA GLN A 23 -1.43 -18.40 -11.51
C GLN A 23 0.06 -18.04 -11.34
N LEU A 24 0.47 -16.87 -11.80
CA LEU A 24 1.86 -16.40 -11.67
C LEU A 24 2.24 -16.18 -10.21
N LEU A 25 1.33 -15.67 -9.37
CA LEU A 25 1.54 -15.57 -7.94
C LEU A 25 1.72 -16.95 -7.30
N ALA A 26 0.85 -17.91 -7.64
CA ALA A 26 0.94 -19.29 -7.14
C ALA A 26 2.25 -19.98 -7.56
N ASP A 27 2.77 -19.71 -8.74
CA ASP A 27 4.04 -20.25 -9.23
C ASP A 27 5.26 -19.57 -8.57
N ALA A 28 5.18 -18.26 -8.28
CA ALA A 28 6.29 -17.49 -7.71
C ALA A 28 6.44 -17.73 -6.18
N VAL A 29 5.34 -17.88 -5.45
CA VAL A 29 5.33 -18.00 -4.00
C VAL A 29 6.17 -19.15 -3.45
N PRO A 30 6.20 -20.37 -4.03
CA PRO A 30 7.08 -21.45 -3.57
C PRO A 30 8.57 -21.08 -3.67
N LEU A 31 8.97 -20.30 -4.66
CA LEU A 31 10.35 -19.79 -4.75
C LEU A 31 10.63 -18.75 -3.67
N ALA A 32 9.73 -17.79 -3.49
CA ALA A 32 9.82 -16.78 -2.43
C ALA A 32 9.96 -17.44 -1.05
N ALA A 33 9.14 -18.46 -0.78
CA ALA A 33 9.20 -19.24 0.47
C ALA A 33 10.55 -19.91 0.70
N ARG A 34 11.11 -20.56 -0.33
CA ARG A 34 12.46 -21.18 -0.23
C ARG A 34 13.57 -20.17 0.03
N LEU A 35 13.40 -18.94 -0.44
CA LEU A 35 14.36 -17.84 -0.27
C LEU A 35 14.11 -17.02 1.01
N GLY A 36 13.05 -17.31 1.75
CA GLY A 36 12.66 -16.53 2.94
C GLY A 36 12.19 -15.11 2.60
N VAL A 37 11.62 -14.90 1.41
CA VAL A 37 11.17 -13.61 0.93
C VAL A 37 9.65 -13.54 0.97
N VAL A 38 9.10 -12.57 1.70
CA VAL A 38 7.66 -12.27 1.68
C VAL A 38 7.35 -11.33 0.51
N MET A 39 6.30 -11.64 -0.24
CA MET A 39 5.74 -10.83 -1.32
C MET A 39 4.49 -10.13 -0.81
N GLY A 40 4.37 -8.83 -1.04
CA GLY A 40 3.21 -8.03 -0.62
C GLY A 40 2.54 -7.38 -1.82
N ILE A 41 1.24 -7.64 -2.01
CA ILE A 41 0.44 -7.03 -3.09
C ILE A 41 0.03 -5.63 -2.66
N GLU A 42 0.36 -4.64 -3.47
CA GLU A 42 -0.07 -3.25 -3.31
C GLU A 42 -1.38 -3.01 -4.07
N ASN A 43 -2.32 -2.34 -3.40
CA ASN A 43 -3.48 -1.76 -4.08
C ASN A 43 -3.06 -0.50 -4.85
N VAL A 44 -3.57 -0.34 -6.06
CA VAL A 44 -3.08 0.65 -7.04
C VAL A 44 -4.11 1.70 -7.41
N ASP A 45 -3.64 2.78 -8.05
CA ASP A 45 -4.46 3.89 -8.57
C ASP A 45 -5.14 3.58 -9.93
N GLY A 46 -4.88 2.39 -10.50
CA GLY A 46 -5.53 1.90 -11.74
C GLY A 46 -6.81 1.12 -11.47
N ASP A 47 -7.23 0.33 -12.49
CA ASP A 47 -8.49 -0.43 -12.46
C ASP A 47 -8.33 -1.89 -12.01
N ASP A 48 -7.10 -2.35 -11.73
CA ASP A 48 -6.82 -3.76 -11.45
C ASP A 48 -7.05 -4.10 -9.96
N VAL A 49 -6.02 -4.10 -9.13
CA VAL A 49 -6.15 -4.35 -7.70
C VAL A 49 -6.38 -3.01 -6.97
N THR A 50 -7.61 -2.52 -6.97
CA THR A 50 -7.97 -1.19 -6.47
C THR A 50 -8.09 -1.10 -4.94
N SER A 51 -8.20 -2.24 -4.25
CA SER A 51 -8.53 -2.30 -2.82
C SER A 51 -7.80 -3.42 -2.09
N LEU A 52 -7.71 -3.33 -0.77
CA LEU A 52 -7.19 -4.42 0.05
C LEU A 52 -8.16 -5.60 0.06
N THR A 53 -9.45 -5.32 0.01
CA THR A 53 -10.49 -6.35 -0.13
C THR A 53 -10.24 -7.19 -1.40
N LYS A 54 -9.94 -6.54 -2.53
CA LYS A 54 -9.59 -7.25 -3.77
C LYS A 54 -8.25 -7.98 -3.67
N ALA A 55 -7.24 -7.36 -3.07
CA ALA A 55 -5.92 -7.98 -2.88
C ALA A 55 -6.00 -9.25 -2.02
N MET A 56 -6.89 -9.28 -1.01
CA MET A 56 -7.12 -10.46 -0.18
C MET A 56 -7.65 -11.65 -0.96
N GLU A 57 -8.41 -11.45 -2.05
CA GLU A 57 -8.86 -12.57 -2.90
C GLU A 57 -7.67 -13.38 -3.45
N PHE A 58 -6.58 -12.71 -3.83
CA PHE A 58 -5.36 -13.37 -4.30
C PHE A 58 -4.59 -14.03 -3.15
N VAL A 59 -4.51 -13.36 -1.98
CA VAL A 59 -3.86 -13.92 -0.79
C VAL A 59 -4.56 -15.20 -0.37
N ASP A 60 -5.89 -15.19 -0.31
CA ASP A 60 -6.71 -16.35 0.05
C ASP A 60 -6.63 -17.46 -0.99
N ALA A 61 -6.63 -17.11 -2.30
CA ALA A 61 -6.54 -18.09 -3.37
C ALA A 61 -5.19 -18.84 -3.40
N VAL A 62 -4.10 -18.15 -3.05
CA VAL A 62 -2.74 -18.75 -3.01
C VAL A 62 -2.48 -19.46 -1.68
N ASP A 63 -3.12 -19.02 -0.61
CA ASP A 63 -3.07 -19.60 0.76
C ASP A 63 -1.63 -19.86 1.24
N SER A 64 -0.81 -18.80 1.24
CA SER A 64 0.59 -18.90 1.67
C SER A 64 1.00 -17.72 2.56
N PRO A 65 1.72 -17.96 3.67
CA PRO A 65 2.24 -16.87 4.49
C PRO A 65 3.31 -16.02 3.81
N TYR A 66 3.78 -16.43 2.64
CA TYR A 66 4.74 -15.70 1.82
C TYR A 66 4.08 -14.79 0.77
N LEU A 67 2.74 -14.80 0.66
CA LEU A 67 1.97 -13.80 -0.08
C LEU A 67 1.11 -13.01 0.90
N GLN A 68 1.31 -11.73 0.95
CA GLN A 68 0.73 -10.82 1.92
C GLN A 68 0.30 -9.50 1.24
N LEU A 69 -0.09 -8.50 2.00
CA LEU A 69 -0.49 -7.18 1.54
C LEU A 69 0.59 -6.13 1.77
N TYR A 70 0.65 -5.17 0.87
CA TYR A 70 1.43 -3.96 0.97
C TYR A 70 0.52 -2.73 0.71
N PRO A 71 -0.34 -2.34 1.67
CA PRO A 71 -1.30 -1.26 1.47
C PRO A 71 -0.66 0.05 1.04
N ASP A 72 -1.33 0.77 0.14
CA ASP A 72 -1.11 2.18 -0.13
C ASP A 72 -2.34 2.99 0.32
N LEU A 73 -2.16 3.85 1.34
CA LEU A 73 -3.23 4.66 1.91
C LEU A 73 -3.74 5.74 0.94
N GLY A 74 -2.85 6.24 0.08
CA GLY A 74 -3.22 7.20 -0.96
C GLY A 74 -4.13 6.57 -2.02
N ASN A 75 -3.81 5.35 -2.47
CA ASN A 75 -4.63 4.65 -3.45
C ASN A 75 -6.01 4.28 -2.88
N ILE A 76 -6.12 3.95 -1.59
CA ILE A 76 -7.42 3.79 -0.93
C ILE A 76 -8.24 5.09 -1.03
N ALA A 77 -7.63 6.23 -0.75
CA ALA A 77 -8.29 7.54 -0.80
C ALA A 77 -8.62 7.97 -2.24
N GLU A 78 -7.73 7.73 -3.22
CA GLU A 78 -7.97 8.01 -4.64
C GLU A 78 -9.17 7.26 -5.19
N GLN A 79 -9.32 5.99 -4.78
CA GLN A 79 -10.46 5.15 -5.15
C GLN A 79 -11.74 5.51 -4.37
N GLY A 80 -11.67 6.49 -3.45
CA GLY A 80 -12.82 6.90 -2.63
C GLY A 80 -13.28 5.83 -1.65
N LEU A 81 -12.42 4.89 -1.27
CA LEU A 81 -12.72 3.79 -0.37
C LEU A 81 -12.61 4.21 1.10
N ASP A 82 -13.38 3.55 1.98
CA ASP A 82 -13.30 3.77 3.42
C ASP A 82 -12.09 3.04 4.01
N PRO A 83 -11.09 3.76 4.58
CA PRO A 83 -9.92 3.12 5.18
C PRO A 83 -10.28 2.17 6.32
N GLY A 84 -11.42 2.38 6.99
CA GLY A 84 -11.90 1.46 8.04
C GLY A 84 -12.28 0.09 7.50
N VAL A 85 -12.90 0.04 6.33
CA VAL A 85 -13.26 -1.20 5.64
C VAL A 85 -12.00 -1.88 5.11
N GLU A 86 -11.17 -1.14 4.41
CA GLU A 86 -9.99 -1.69 3.74
C GLU A 86 -8.94 -2.19 4.73
N LEU A 87 -8.57 -1.40 5.73
CA LEU A 87 -7.61 -1.82 6.75
C LEU A 87 -8.15 -2.97 7.62
N ALA A 88 -9.48 -3.08 7.78
CA ALA A 88 -10.07 -4.24 8.46
C ALA A 88 -9.96 -5.51 7.61
N ALA A 89 -10.18 -5.41 6.29
CA ALA A 89 -10.01 -6.53 5.36
C ALA A 89 -8.57 -7.05 5.35
N GLY A 90 -7.57 -6.14 5.38
CA GLY A 90 -6.14 -6.49 5.39
C GLY A 90 -5.58 -6.90 6.75
N ARG A 91 -6.39 -6.94 7.81
CA ARG A 91 -5.90 -7.16 9.17
C ARG A 91 -5.14 -8.48 9.31
N GLY A 92 -3.91 -8.40 9.83
CA GLY A 92 -3.02 -9.55 10.02
C GLY A 92 -2.20 -9.93 8.79
N HIS A 93 -2.45 -9.31 7.64
CA HIS A 93 -1.76 -9.56 6.38
C HIS A 93 -0.89 -8.39 5.89
N MET A 94 -0.95 -7.23 6.51
CA MET A 94 -0.23 -6.04 6.09
C MET A 94 1.22 -6.05 6.59
N VAL A 95 2.17 -6.44 5.73
CA VAL A 95 3.60 -6.60 6.10
C VAL A 95 4.40 -5.29 6.04
N ALA A 96 3.98 -4.38 5.22
CA ALA A 96 4.49 -3.02 5.10
C ALA A 96 3.39 -2.16 4.45
N MET A 97 3.60 -0.86 4.29
CA MET A 97 2.66 -0.01 3.57
C MET A 97 3.31 1.24 3.01
N HIS A 98 2.70 1.80 1.97
CA HIS A 98 2.99 3.13 1.48
C HIS A 98 2.19 4.20 2.23
N ALA A 99 2.87 5.28 2.55
CA ALA A 99 2.28 6.55 2.92
C ALA A 99 2.42 7.50 1.74
N LYS A 100 1.34 7.68 1.01
CA LYS A 100 1.21 8.57 -0.14
C LYS A 100 0.01 9.47 0.06
N ASP A 101 0.12 10.75 -0.24
CA ASP A 101 -1.03 11.63 -0.29
C ASP A 101 -1.48 11.84 -1.74
N VAL A 102 -2.77 12.07 -1.91
CA VAL A 102 -3.42 12.18 -3.23
C VAL A 102 -4.49 13.27 -3.21
N ARG A 103 -4.90 13.71 -4.39
CA ARG A 103 -6.14 14.45 -4.60
C ARG A 103 -6.96 13.77 -5.68
N PRO A 104 -8.28 13.92 -5.70
CA PRO A 104 -9.11 13.33 -6.75
C PRO A 104 -8.61 13.71 -8.14
N GLY A 105 -8.27 12.72 -8.97
CA GLY A 105 -7.65 12.89 -10.27
C GLY A 105 -6.16 13.30 -10.27
N GLU A 106 -5.54 13.41 -9.10
CA GLU A 106 -4.11 13.67 -8.93
C GLU A 106 -3.50 12.60 -8.01
N PRO A 107 -3.32 11.35 -8.47
CA PRO A 107 -2.83 10.24 -7.63
C PRO A 107 -1.34 10.35 -7.28
N ARG A 108 -0.67 11.37 -7.80
CA ARG A 108 0.78 11.57 -7.66
C ARG A 108 1.10 13.05 -7.48
N ARG A 109 2.31 13.36 -7.00
CA ARG A 109 2.85 14.73 -6.83
C ARG A 109 2.10 15.60 -5.83
N VAL A 110 1.38 14.99 -4.89
CA VAL A 110 0.74 15.70 -3.79
C VAL A 110 1.65 15.65 -2.56
N GLU A 111 1.92 16.81 -1.99
CA GLU A 111 2.71 16.90 -0.75
C GLU A 111 1.96 16.26 0.42
N MET A 112 2.68 15.60 1.33
CA MET A 112 2.07 14.98 2.51
C MET A 112 1.30 16.00 3.35
N GLY A 113 0.04 15.69 3.60
CA GLY A 113 -0.90 16.56 4.33
C GLY A 113 -1.58 17.62 3.48
N ALA A 114 -1.30 17.69 2.17
CA ALA A 114 -1.97 18.61 1.25
C ALA A 114 -3.06 17.93 0.41
N GLY A 115 -3.25 16.62 0.59
CA GLY A 115 -4.23 15.80 -0.12
C GLY A 115 -5.48 15.51 0.70
N VAL A 116 -6.11 14.39 0.37
CA VAL A 116 -7.40 13.96 0.95
C VAL A 116 -7.30 12.72 1.82
N VAL A 117 -6.11 12.17 2.04
CA VAL A 117 -5.92 11.01 2.91
C VAL A 117 -6.27 11.38 4.36
N ASP A 118 -7.19 10.64 4.95
CA ASP A 118 -7.53 10.79 6.38
C ASP A 118 -6.45 10.11 7.25
N TRP A 119 -5.35 10.83 7.43
CA TRP A 119 -4.17 10.34 8.14
C TRP A 119 -4.46 10.00 9.58
N ASP A 120 -5.23 10.85 10.29
CA ASP A 120 -5.53 10.65 11.69
C ASP A 120 -6.34 9.37 11.87
N ARG A 121 -7.42 9.21 11.11
CA ARG A 121 -8.26 8.00 11.15
C ARG A 121 -7.48 6.75 10.73
N SER A 122 -6.66 6.84 9.69
CA SER A 122 -5.86 5.69 9.22
C SER A 122 -4.89 5.21 10.29
N PHE A 123 -4.16 6.11 10.94
CA PHE A 123 -3.24 5.74 12.01
C PHE A 123 -3.95 5.28 13.29
N GLU A 124 -5.09 5.85 13.65
CA GLU A 124 -5.93 5.36 14.76
C GLU A 124 -6.40 3.91 14.52
N LEU A 125 -6.84 3.59 13.30
CA LEU A 125 -7.23 2.24 12.91
C LEU A 125 -6.06 1.25 12.98
N LEU A 126 -4.88 1.64 12.50
CA LEU A 126 -3.67 0.83 12.59
C LEU A 126 -3.24 0.59 14.03
N ALA A 127 -3.30 1.63 14.88
CA ALA A 127 -3.01 1.53 16.30
C ALA A 127 -4.00 0.58 17.01
N ALA A 128 -5.29 0.71 16.72
CA ALA A 128 -6.34 -0.15 17.27
C ALA A 128 -6.18 -1.63 16.86
N GLN A 129 -5.58 -1.89 15.70
CA GLN A 129 -5.25 -3.25 15.24
C GLN A 129 -3.95 -3.78 15.83
N GLY A 130 -3.17 -2.95 16.50
CA GLY A 130 -1.82 -3.28 16.96
C GLY A 130 -0.85 -3.54 15.79
N TRP A 131 -1.07 -2.86 14.66
CA TRP A 131 -0.23 -3.05 13.47
C TRP A 131 1.23 -2.68 13.76
N SER A 132 2.13 -3.50 13.24
CA SER A 132 3.57 -3.26 13.27
C SER A 132 4.17 -3.69 11.93
N GLY A 133 4.91 -2.81 11.30
CA GLY A 133 5.48 -3.06 9.98
C GLY A 133 6.37 -1.91 9.52
N ARG A 134 6.79 -1.98 8.26
CA ARG A 134 7.52 -0.89 7.61
C ARG A 134 6.55 0.09 6.97
N LEU A 135 6.81 1.38 7.18
CA LEU A 135 6.11 2.46 6.49
C LEU A 135 7.09 3.12 5.52
N MET A 136 6.75 3.13 4.24
CA MET A 136 7.50 3.76 3.18
C MET A 136 6.75 5.00 2.71
N ILE A 137 7.41 6.15 2.74
CA ILE A 137 6.87 7.37 2.14
C ILE A 137 7.03 7.26 0.63
N GLU A 138 5.93 7.35 -0.10
CA GLU A 138 5.92 7.41 -1.55
C GLU A 138 5.61 8.84 -2.00
N MET A 139 6.55 9.44 -2.71
CA MET A 139 6.42 10.79 -3.26
C MET A 139 7.01 10.86 -4.66
N TRP A 140 6.29 11.53 -5.55
CA TRP A 140 6.73 11.80 -6.91
C TRP A 140 7.18 13.26 -7.01
N ASN A 141 8.44 13.49 -6.68
CA ASN A 141 9.01 14.84 -6.60
C ASN A 141 9.64 15.33 -7.90
N ASP A 142 9.69 14.48 -8.93
CA ASP A 142 10.43 14.72 -10.17
C ASP A 142 11.92 15.10 -9.87
N ASP A 143 12.59 15.77 -10.78
CA ASP A 143 13.99 16.19 -10.61
C ASP A 143 14.09 17.60 -9.99
N VAL A 144 13.25 17.91 -8.99
CA VAL A 144 13.31 19.22 -8.32
C VAL A 144 14.50 19.31 -7.36
N PRO A 145 15.19 20.46 -7.29
CA PRO A 145 16.41 20.59 -6.48
C PRO A 145 16.21 20.37 -4.98
N ASP A 146 14.98 20.55 -4.48
CA ASP A 146 14.62 20.43 -3.07
C ASP A 146 13.99 19.08 -2.70
N SER A 147 14.05 18.06 -3.56
CA SER A 147 13.42 16.75 -3.36
C SER A 147 13.78 16.09 -2.03
N LEU A 148 15.04 16.16 -1.59
CA LEU A 148 15.45 15.62 -0.29
C LEU A 148 14.82 16.34 0.89
N SER A 149 14.69 17.67 0.82
CA SER A 149 14.02 18.43 1.89
C SER A 149 12.51 18.15 1.93
N ARG A 150 11.86 17.93 0.78
CA ARG A 150 10.47 17.50 0.70
C ARG A 150 10.26 16.11 1.34
N CYS A 151 11.15 15.16 1.08
CA CYS A 151 11.11 13.86 1.76
C CYS A 151 11.25 13.99 3.28
N ALA A 152 12.13 14.87 3.76
CA ALA A 152 12.31 15.12 5.19
C ALA A 152 11.05 15.75 5.83
N VAL A 153 10.40 16.68 5.13
CA VAL A 153 9.12 17.27 5.57
C VAL A 153 8.03 16.22 5.63
N ALA A 154 7.89 15.42 4.57
CA ALA A 154 6.92 14.32 4.50
C ALA A 154 7.13 13.32 5.65
N ARG A 155 8.38 12.94 5.91
CA ARG A 155 8.72 12.06 7.03
C ARG A 155 8.29 12.67 8.37
N THR A 156 8.60 13.94 8.62
CA THR A 156 8.21 14.62 9.86
C THR A 156 6.70 14.66 10.03
N PHE A 157 5.96 14.90 8.94
CA PHE A 157 4.49 14.87 8.95
C PHE A 157 3.96 13.49 9.37
N ILE A 158 4.42 12.42 8.71
CA ILE A 158 3.98 11.05 8.98
C ILE A 158 4.36 10.59 10.39
N GLU A 159 5.58 10.89 10.84
CA GLU A 159 6.02 10.59 12.21
C GLU A 159 5.13 11.30 13.26
N GLY A 160 4.75 12.55 12.99
CA GLY A 160 3.84 13.29 13.85
C GLY A 160 2.44 12.68 13.94
N ARG A 161 1.87 12.23 12.82
CA ARG A 161 0.57 11.55 12.78
C ARG A 161 0.60 10.20 13.49
N ALA A 162 1.62 9.39 13.25
CA ALA A 162 1.81 8.12 13.93
C ALA A 162 1.93 8.31 15.45
N ALA A 163 2.73 9.27 15.90
CA ALA A 163 2.90 9.59 17.31
C ALA A 163 1.58 10.04 17.96
N SER A 164 0.77 10.85 17.26
CA SER A 164 -0.54 11.30 17.74
C SER A 164 -1.51 10.14 17.95
N ALA A 165 -1.41 9.09 17.14
CA ALA A 165 -2.19 7.85 17.28
C ALA A 165 -1.57 6.85 18.30
N GLY A 166 -0.44 7.18 18.94
CA GLY A 166 0.25 6.33 19.90
C GLY A 166 1.11 5.23 19.25
N ILE A 167 1.40 5.31 17.95
CA ILE A 167 2.29 4.39 17.26
C ILE A 167 3.74 4.84 17.47
N ALA A 168 4.56 3.95 18.03
CA ALA A 168 5.98 4.21 18.20
C ALA A 168 6.72 3.97 16.87
N ILE A 169 7.47 4.96 16.41
CA ILE A 169 8.37 4.83 15.28
C ILE A 169 9.76 4.48 15.77
N VAL A 170 10.29 3.36 15.29
CA VAL A 170 11.66 2.93 15.55
C VAL A 170 12.47 3.25 14.29
N ALA A 171 13.51 4.06 14.44
CA ALA A 171 14.45 4.32 13.35
C ALA A 171 15.17 3.02 12.96
N PRO A 172 15.46 2.82 11.66
CA PRO A 172 16.16 1.63 11.18
C PRO A 172 17.58 1.52 11.69
#